data_27259ce8c0ab03247222f1d24bdc4562
#
_entry.id   27259ce8c0ab03247222f1d24bdc4562
#
_cell.length_a   1.000
_cell.length_b   1.000
_cell.length_c   1.000
_cell.angle_alpha   90.00
_cell.angle_beta   90.00
_cell.angle_gamma   90.00
#
_symmetry.space_group_name_H-M   'P 1'
#
loop_
_entity.id
_entity.type
_entity.pdbx_description
1 polymer ?
#
loop_
_entity_poly.entity_id
_entity_poly.type
_entity_poly.pdbx_seq_one_letter_code
_entity_poly.pdbx_strand_id
1 'polypeptide(L)'
;MGGTKHVRIHGSCSPRFERVRYEFERNFTLRDELGAAVAAYVDGELVVNLWAGSADVDGQQPWQEDTLSTVLSGTKGLTSTCLHRLAEAGELDLRLPVAHYWPEFGQAGKGDISLAMVLAHRSGAIGPREPMHWRDVTDWDLVCRRLAAAEPWWRPGTAQGYHMTTYGFIIGEVVHRVTGMTVGQYLHSEVAGPLGAEVHIGVPADQQPYRCADPVGKPTIREMLASAGAPKRPTSLDDHSKAGLAVAMGFAPDDEIATNDLTLWRQLEFPGTNAQVSALGMATFYNALVQEKLLSRTVMDRLRVLQGGTETDLVLGPRVAEHGWGMGYMLNAQGVNGPNRRIFGHGGLGGSFAFADLEHRIGYGYVMNRFDHTQANADPRSVVLSNEIYRALGVPIRPRRETVYDD
;
A
#
# COMPACT_ATOMS: atom_id res chain seq x y z
N MET A 1 37.86 -7.55 -1.63
CA MET A 1 37.76 -6.20 -2.21
C MET A 1 36.62 -6.26 -3.23
N GLY A 2 35.41 -5.92 -2.83
CA GLY A 2 34.25 -5.90 -3.73
C GLY A 2 34.34 -4.68 -4.61
N GLY A 3 34.52 -4.89 -5.92
CA GLY A 3 34.45 -3.82 -6.89
C GLY A 3 33.09 -3.14 -6.79
N THR A 4 33.06 -1.82 -6.69
CA THR A 4 31.86 -0.99 -6.79
C THR A 4 31.17 -1.34 -8.11
N LYS A 5 30.08 -2.10 -8.03
CA LYS A 5 29.24 -2.34 -9.22
C LYS A 5 28.63 -1.00 -9.62
N HIS A 6 29.21 -0.36 -10.65
CA HIS A 6 28.57 0.79 -11.28
C HIS A 6 27.26 0.32 -11.92
N VAL A 7 26.15 0.71 -11.32
CA VAL A 7 24.84 0.51 -11.93
C VAL A 7 24.58 1.67 -12.89
N ARG A 8 24.09 1.35 -14.08
CA ARG A 8 23.68 2.37 -15.05
C ARG A 8 22.28 2.88 -14.70
N ILE A 9 22.16 4.17 -14.41
CA ILE A 9 20.88 4.83 -14.19
C ILE A 9 20.31 5.28 -15.53
N HIS A 10 19.10 4.87 -15.83
CA HIS A 10 18.33 5.22 -17.01
C HIS A 10 17.26 6.27 -16.69
N GLY A 11 16.69 6.88 -17.76
CA GLY A 11 15.61 7.83 -17.63
C GLY A 11 16.04 9.29 -17.57
N SER A 12 15.12 10.15 -17.18
CA SER A 12 15.29 11.61 -17.18
C SER A 12 15.15 12.19 -15.77
N CYS A 13 15.89 13.27 -15.55
CA CYS A 13 15.82 14.05 -14.32
C CYS A 13 16.07 15.52 -14.68
N SER A 14 15.14 16.39 -14.32
CA SER A 14 15.31 17.83 -14.56
C SER A 14 16.50 18.37 -13.75
N PRO A 15 17.30 19.32 -14.28
CA PRO A 15 18.56 19.77 -13.64
C PRO A 15 18.41 20.20 -12.17
N ARG A 16 17.27 20.79 -11.82
CA ARG A 16 16.96 21.18 -10.45
C ARG A 16 16.91 19.99 -9.48
N PHE A 17 16.62 18.79 -9.99
CA PHE A 17 16.40 17.58 -9.21
C PHE A 17 17.55 16.56 -9.31
N GLU A 18 18.72 16.94 -9.87
CA GLU A 18 19.88 16.03 -10.05
C GLU A 18 20.35 15.35 -8.76
N ARG A 19 20.08 15.93 -7.59
CA ARG A 19 20.34 15.28 -6.30
C ARG A 19 19.52 14.01 -6.09
N VAL A 20 18.33 13.92 -6.69
CA VAL A 20 17.51 12.68 -6.66
C VAL A 20 18.23 11.59 -7.44
N ARG A 21 18.76 11.88 -8.64
CA ARG A 21 19.55 10.92 -9.43
C ARG A 21 20.77 10.42 -8.64
N TYR A 22 21.49 11.34 -8.01
CA TYR A 22 22.65 11.00 -7.19
C TYR A 22 22.29 10.07 -6.02
N GLU A 23 21.25 10.36 -5.28
CA GLU A 23 20.81 9.49 -4.16
C GLU A 23 20.20 8.18 -4.65
N PHE A 24 19.56 8.16 -5.83
CA PHE A 24 19.05 6.94 -6.44
C PHE A 24 20.20 5.97 -6.81
N GLU A 25 21.29 6.47 -7.37
CA GLU A 25 22.51 5.67 -7.61
C GLU A 25 23.10 5.13 -6.29
N ARG A 26 23.06 5.92 -5.23
CA ARG A 26 23.52 5.50 -3.90
C ARG A 26 22.65 4.42 -3.27
N ASN A 27 21.40 4.25 -3.67
CA ASN A 27 20.60 3.11 -3.22
C ASN A 27 21.25 1.78 -3.63
N PHE A 28 21.79 1.71 -4.85
CA PHE A 28 22.45 0.49 -5.36
C PHE A 28 23.84 0.24 -4.77
N THR A 29 24.53 1.29 -4.34
CA THR A 29 25.89 1.16 -3.82
C THR A 29 25.98 1.10 -2.30
N LEU A 30 25.00 1.67 -1.58
CA LEU A 30 25.04 1.82 -0.12
C LEU A 30 23.83 1.23 0.61
N ARG A 31 22.70 0.97 -0.09
CA ARG A 31 21.45 0.58 0.54
C ARG A 31 20.88 -0.72 0.00
N ASP A 32 21.77 -1.54 -0.57
CA ASP A 32 21.49 -2.91 -1.08
C ASP A 32 20.30 -2.99 -2.05
N GLU A 33 20.14 -2.00 -2.94
CA GLU A 33 19.11 -2.06 -3.97
C GLU A 33 19.50 -3.04 -5.07
N LEU A 34 18.50 -3.79 -5.61
CA LEU A 34 18.69 -4.73 -6.71
C LEU A 34 18.12 -4.17 -8.01
N GLY A 35 16.85 -3.85 -8.01
CA GLY A 35 16.13 -3.21 -9.10
C GLY A 35 15.08 -2.27 -8.56
N ALA A 36 15.00 -1.07 -9.11
CA ALA A 36 14.07 -0.05 -8.64
C ALA A 36 13.76 0.99 -9.71
N ALA A 37 12.68 1.72 -9.47
CA ALA A 37 12.35 2.93 -10.21
C ALA A 37 11.77 4.00 -9.28
N VAL A 38 11.97 5.26 -9.64
CA VAL A 38 11.39 6.44 -8.97
C VAL A 38 10.87 7.42 -10.00
N ALA A 39 9.67 7.93 -9.78
CA ALA A 39 9.11 9.01 -10.58
C ALA A 39 8.47 10.09 -9.69
N ALA A 40 8.55 11.33 -10.13
CA ALA A 40 7.94 12.45 -9.44
C ALA A 40 7.42 13.50 -10.41
N TYR A 41 6.21 13.94 -10.15
CA TYR A 41 5.63 15.13 -10.73
C TYR A 41 5.67 16.29 -9.72
N VAL A 42 5.94 17.49 -10.21
CA VAL A 42 5.83 18.74 -9.45
C VAL A 42 5.06 19.73 -10.31
N ASP A 43 4.03 20.33 -9.77
CA ASP A 43 3.14 21.25 -10.51
C ASP A 43 2.57 20.66 -11.81
N GLY A 44 2.43 19.33 -11.87
CA GLY A 44 1.94 18.61 -13.04
C GLY A 44 3.00 18.27 -14.08
N GLU A 45 4.25 18.71 -13.91
CA GLU A 45 5.35 18.38 -14.78
C GLU A 45 6.11 17.16 -14.25
N LEU A 46 6.46 16.22 -15.13
CA LEU A 46 7.31 15.07 -14.81
C LEU A 46 8.75 15.53 -14.66
N VAL A 47 9.24 15.64 -13.43
CA VAL A 47 10.57 16.18 -13.13
C VAL A 47 11.63 15.11 -12.86
N VAL A 48 11.18 13.92 -12.45
CA VAL A 48 12.04 12.75 -12.22
C VAL A 48 11.32 11.52 -12.78
N ASN A 49 12.04 10.74 -13.59
CA ASN A 49 11.65 9.40 -14.04
C ASN A 49 12.91 8.58 -14.25
N LEU A 50 13.30 7.81 -13.24
CA LEU A 50 14.57 7.08 -13.19
C LEU A 50 14.33 5.61 -12.89
N TRP A 51 15.10 4.73 -13.53
CA TRP A 51 15.10 3.30 -13.24
C TRP A 51 16.49 2.70 -13.42
N ALA A 52 16.76 1.59 -12.71
CA ALA A 52 18.03 0.90 -12.79
C ALA A 52 17.98 -0.50 -12.16
N GLY A 53 19.04 -1.26 -12.38
CA GLY A 53 19.25 -2.56 -11.78
C GLY A 53 18.54 -3.69 -12.53
N SER A 54 18.16 -4.74 -11.80
CA SER A 54 17.59 -5.96 -12.36
C SER A 54 16.20 -6.25 -11.83
N ALA A 55 15.33 -6.74 -12.73
CA ALA A 55 13.99 -7.20 -12.39
C ALA A 55 13.98 -8.62 -11.78
N ASP A 56 15.09 -9.36 -11.85
CA ASP A 56 15.28 -10.69 -11.29
C ASP A 56 16.52 -10.75 -10.38
N VAL A 57 16.59 -11.82 -9.58
CA VAL A 57 17.72 -12.03 -8.64
C VAL A 57 19.02 -12.37 -9.35
N ASP A 58 18.94 -12.99 -10.54
CA ASP A 58 20.10 -13.48 -11.28
C ASP A 58 20.74 -12.40 -12.16
N GLY A 59 20.14 -11.24 -12.26
CA GLY A 59 20.64 -10.12 -13.06
C GLY A 59 20.49 -10.31 -14.58
N GLN A 60 19.58 -11.19 -15.01
CA GLN A 60 19.36 -11.51 -16.42
C GLN A 60 18.33 -10.59 -17.08
N GLN A 61 17.42 -10.03 -16.30
CA GLN A 61 16.37 -9.14 -16.79
C GLN A 61 16.62 -7.71 -16.30
N PRO A 62 17.15 -6.82 -17.13
CA PRO A 62 17.36 -5.44 -16.73
C PRO A 62 16.02 -4.74 -16.45
N TRP A 63 15.97 -3.94 -15.39
CA TRP A 63 14.82 -3.10 -15.09
C TRP A 63 14.57 -2.10 -16.21
N GLN A 64 13.33 -1.92 -16.63
CA GLN A 64 12.90 -1.00 -17.67
C GLN A 64 11.96 0.06 -17.09
N GLU A 65 11.65 1.10 -17.87
CA GLU A 65 10.71 2.16 -17.49
C GLU A 65 9.32 1.62 -17.11
N ASP A 66 8.86 0.63 -17.84
CA ASP A 66 7.56 -0.03 -17.73
C ASP A 66 7.59 -1.29 -16.84
N THR A 67 8.69 -1.57 -16.16
CA THR A 67 8.77 -2.71 -15.24
C THR A 67 7.79 -2.53 -14.10
N LEU A 68 6.90 -3.52 -13.96
CA LEU A 68 5.92 -3.58 -12.88
C LEU A 68 6.53 -4.26 -11.65
N SER A 69 6.21 -3.76 -10.48
CA SER A 69 6.59 -4.37 -9.21
C SER A 69 5.38 -4.49 -8.28
N THR A 70 5.37 -5.53 -7.46
CA THR A 70 4.37 -5.71 -6.42
C THR A 70 4.58 -4.68 -5.31
N VAL A 71 3.58 -3.83 -5.04
CA VAL A 71 3.69 -2.77 -4.01
C VAL A 71 3.05 -3.14 -2.69
N LEU A 72 2.64 -4.39 -2.50
CA LEU A 72 1.96 -4.87 -1.29
C LEU A 72 0.88 -3.88 -0.83
N SER A 73 0.99 -3.37 0.40
CA SER A 73 -0.01 -2.45 0.98
C SER A 73 -0.17 -1.12 0.24
N GLY A 74 0.76 -0.75 -0.65
CA GLY A 74 0.58 0.36 -1.59
C GLY A 74 -0.69 0.23 -2.43
N THR A 75 -1.18 -1.00 -2.63
CA THR A 75 -2.47 -1.33 -3.27
C THR A 75 -3.67 -0.65 -2.61
N LYS A 76 -3.63 -0.45 -1.28
CA LYS A 76 -4.76 0.11 -0.54
C LYS A 76 -5.14 1.52 -0.97
N GLY A 77 -4.16 2.34 -1.33
CA GLY A 77 -4.43 3.69 -1.84
C GLY A 77 -5.21 3.67 -3.16
N LEU A 78 -4.88 2.73 -4.06
CA LEU A 78 -5.61 2.53 -5.33
C LEU A 78 -7.05 2.11 -5.07
N THR A 79 -7.24 1.08 -4.26
CA THR A 79 -8.57 0.54 -3.88
C THR A 79 -9.43 1.60 -3.18
N SER A 80 -8.82 2.39 -2.26
CA SER A 80 -9.52 3.47 -1.57
C SER A 80 -10.00 4.55 -2.52
N THR A 81 -9.19 4.90 -3.52
CA THR A 81 -9.57 5.89 -4.53
C THR A 81 -10.80 5.44 -5.31
N CYS A 82 -10.89 4.16 -5.68
CA CYS A 82 -12.08 3.61 -6.34
C CYS A 82 -13.33 3.84 -5.50
N LEU A 83 -13.27 3.51 -4.20
CA LEU A 83 -14.41 3.72 -3.30
C LEU A 83 -14.77 5.20 -3.11
N HIS A 84 -13.77 6.07 -2.95
CA HIS A 84 -14.00 7.52 -2.84
C HIS A 84 -14.59 8.13 -4.11
N ARG A 85 -14.21 7.64 -5.29
CA ARG A 85 -14.82 8.09 -6.55
C ARG A 85 -16.30 7.75 -6.62
N LEU A 86 -16.69 6.54 -6.24
CA LEU A 86 -18.09 6.12 -6.14
C LEU A 86 -18.85 6.97 -5.12
N ALA A 87 -18.22 7.29 -3.99
CA ALA A 87 -18.83 8.16 -2.99
C ALA A 87 -19.03 9.60 -3.50
N GLU A 88 -18.05 10.13 -4.22
CA GLU A 88 -18.15 11.49 -4.80
C GLU A 88 -19.17 11.56 -5.94
N ALA A 89 -19.31 10.47 -6.72
CA ALA A 89 -20.34 10.35 -7.74
C ALA A 89 -21.77 10.19 -7.16
N GLY A 90 -21.88 9.99 -5.83
CA GLY A 90 -23.15 9.79 -5.16
C GLY A 90 -23.71 8.36 -5.28
N GLU A 91 -22.91 7.41 -5.77
CA GLU A 91 -23.30 6.01 -5.92
C GLU A 91 -23.26 5.24 -4.60
N LEU A 92 -22.50 5.74 -3.62
CA LEU A 92 -22.49 5.23 -2.25
C LEU A 92 -22.25 6.35 -1.23
N ASP A 93 -22.56 6.05 0.04
CA ASP A 93 -22.26 6.93 1.19
C ASP A 93 -21.35 6.19 2.18
N LEU A 94 -20.16 6.74 2.42
CA LEU A 94 -19.16 6.16 3.33
C LEU A 94 -19.65 6.07 4.79
N ARG A 95 -20.68 6.81 5.16
CA ARG A 95 -21.27 6.79 6.51
C ARG A 95 -22.23 5.62 6.71
N LEU A 96 -22.76 5.06 5.63
CA LEU A 96 -23.67 3.93 5.71
C LEU A 96 -22.91 2.65 6.08
N PRO A 97 -23.60 1.70 6.74
CA PRO A 97 -23.04 0.40 7.03
C PRO A 97 -22.65 -0.35 5.77
N VAL A 98 -21.57 -1.14 5.84
CA VAL A 98 -21.21 -2.12 4.80
C VAL A 98 -22.42 -3.01 4.46
N ALA A 99 -23.19 -3.39 5.47
CA ALA A 99 -24.40 -4.21 5.33
C ALA A 99 -25.49 -3.57 4.47
N HIS A 100 -25.46 -2.27 4.24
CA HIS A 100 -26.37 -1.59 3.31
C HIS A 100 -26.13 -2.04 1.87
N TYR A 101 -24.86 -2.23 1.50
CA TYR A 101 -24.44 -2.66 0.16
C TYR A 101 -24.22 -4.18 0.08
N TRP A 102 -23.81 -4.77 1.20
CA TRP A 102 -23.53 -6.19 1.36
C TRP A 102 -24.29 -6.74 2.60
N PRO A 103 -25.59 -7.08 2.46
CA PRO A 103 -26.44 -7.45 3.61
C PRO A 103 -25.89 -8.60 4.45
N GLU A 104 -25.25 -9.60 3.83
CA GLU A 104 -24.68 -10.76 4.51
C GLU A 104 -23.54 -10.38 5.47
N PHE A 105 -22.86 -9.27 5.22
CA PHE A 105 -21.80 -8.77 6.12
C PHE A 105 -22.33 -8.33 7.48
N GLY A 106 -23.61 -7.95 7.58
CA GLY A 106 -24.23 -7.47 8.81
C GLY A 106 -24.38 -8.50 9.93
N GLN A 107 -24.01 -9.76 9.68
CA GLN A 107 -24.05 -10.83 10.67
C GLN A 107 -23.04 -10.62 11.81
N ALA A 108 -23.23 -11.38 12.90
CA ALA A 108 -22.28 -11.51 14.00
C ALA A 108 -21.84 -10.15 14.61
N GLY A 109 -22.79 -9.21 14.75
CA GLY A 109 -22.54 -7.91 15.38
C GLY A 109 -21.88 -6.84 14.49
N LYS A 110 -21.87 -7.05 13.15
CA LYS A 110 -21.26 -6.12 12.18
C LYS A 110 -22.27 -5.18 11.51
N GLY A 111 -23.56 -5.22 11.90
CA GLY A 111 -24.63 -4.44 11.25
C GLY A 111 -24.36 -2.93 11.14
N ASP A 112 -23.65 -2.36 12.11
CA ASP A 112 -23.37 -0.92 12.18
C ASP A 112 -21.94 -0.54 11.71
N ILE A 113 -21.16 -1.48 11.16
CA ILE A 113 -19.83 -1.17 10.63
C ILE A 113 -19.98 -0.33 9.36
N SER A 114 -19.64 0.96 9.43
CA SER A 114 -19.64 1.85 8.25
C SER A 114 -18.44 1.60 7.35
N LEU A 115 -18.57 1.99 6.07
CA LEU A 115 -17.43 2.00 5.14
C LEU A 115 -16.29 2.89 5.65
N ALA A 116 -16.60 4.01 6.29
CA ALA A 116 -15.60 4.88 6.91
C ALA A 116 -14.80 4.16 8.01
N MET A 117 -15.44 3.30 8.83
CA MET A 117 -14.73 2.50 9.84
C MET A 117 -13.77 1.48 9.19
N VAL A 118 -14.15 0.88 8.06
CA VAL A 118 -13.26 -0.02 7.32
C VAL A 118 -12.07 0.75 6.75
N LEU A 119 -12.31 1.86 6.06
CA LEU A 119 -11.27 2.73 5.51
C LEU A 119 -10.28 3.23 6.57
N ALA A 120 -10.77 3.49 7.79
CA ALA A 120 -9.98 3.95 8.92
C ALA A 120 -9.36 2.82 9.76
N HIS A 121 -9.49 1.55 9.37
CA HIS A 121 -9.00 0.40 10.13
C HIS A 121 -9.59 0.27 11.55
N ARG A 122 -10.85 0.65 11.73
CA ARG A 122 -11.54 0.67 13.03
C ARG A 122 -12.69 -0.32 13.14
N SER A 123 -12.94 -1.11 12.10
CA SER A 123 -14.13 -1.98 12.05
C SER A 123 -14.07 -3.22 12.96
N GLY A 124 -12.87 -3.67 13.33
CA GLY A 124 -12.67 -4.94 14.05
C GLY A 124 -12.72 -6.18 13.14
N ALA A 125 -13.05 -6.04 11.86
CA ALA A 125 -13.15 -7.15 10.91
C ALA A 125 -11.79 -7.47 10.27
N ILE A 126 -10.76 -7.71 11.09
CA ILE A 126 -9.38 -7.93 10.65
C ILE A 126 -9.10 -9.35 10.15
N GLY A 127 -9.98 -10.29 10.37
CA GLY A 127 -9.86 -11.68 9.91
C GLY A 127 -10.91 -12.59 10.55
N PRO A 128 -11.19 -13.74 9.93
CA PRO A 128 -12.05 -14.77 10.53
C PRO A 128 -11.36 -15.42 11.74
N ARG A 129 -12.16 -16.08 12.61
CA ARG A 129 -11.62 -16.82 13.75
C ARG A 129 -10.82 -18.05 13.32
N GLU A 130 -11.26 -18.70 12.25
CA GLU A 130 -10.53 -19.80 11.64
C GLU A 130 -9.59 -19.26 10.56
N PRO A 131 -8.30 -19.63 10.58
CA PRO A 131 -7.35 -19.25 9.54
C PRO A 131 -7.84 -19.68 8.15
N MET A 132 -7.51 -18.88 7.15
CA MET A 132 -7.72 -19.25 5.75
C MET A 132 -6.39 -19.70 5.15
N HIS A 133 -6.44 -20.66 4.24
CA HIS A 133 -5.29 -21.00 3.41
C HIS A 133 -5.10 -19.93 2.32
N TRP A 134 -3.84 -19.70 1.90
CA TRP A 134 -3.59 -18.77 0.81
C TRP A 134 -4.35 -19.14 -0.49
N ARG A 135 -4.59 -20.42 -0.71
CA ARG A 135 -5.41 -20.90 -1.83
C ARG A 135 -6.88 -20.51 -1.74
N ASP A 136 -7.37 -20.28 -0.55
CA ASP A 136 -8.77 -19.83 -0.35
C ASP A 136 -8.97 -18.44 -0.97
N VAL A 137 -7.91 -17.61 -1.08
CA VAL A 137 -7.99 -16.26 -1.71
C VAL A 137 -8.21 -16.30 -3.22
N THR A 138 -8.06 -17.46 -3.85
CA THR A 138 -8.41 -17.66 -5.26
C THR A 138 -9.93 -17.79 -5.47
N ASP A 139 -10.68 -18.07 -4.40
CA ASP A 139 -12.15 -18.13 -4.39
C ASP A 139 -12.69 -16.90 -3.63
N TRP A 140 -12.99 -15.84 -4.40
CA TRP A 140 -13.52 -14.60 -3.87
C TRP A 140 -14.77 -14.80 -3.02
N ASP A 141 -15.70 -15.62 -3.50
CA ASP A 141 -16.96 -15.87 -2.80
C ASP A 141 -16.74 -16.61 -1.48
N LEU A 142 -15.78 -17.53 -1.42
CA LEU A 142 -15.42 -18.23 -0.18
C LEU A 142 -14.88 -17.23 0.85
N VAL A 143 -13.96 -16.35 0.44
CA VAL A 143 -13.40 -15.31 1.34
C VAL A 143 -14.52 -14.40 1.85
N CYS A 144 -15.38 -13.91 0.94
CA CYS A 144 -16.50 -13.04 1.31
C CYS A 144 -17.47 -13.74 2.26
N ARG A 145 -17.85 -15.00 2.01
CA ARG A 145 -18.70 -15.76 2.94
C ARG A 145 -18.08 -15.91 4.33
N ARG A 146 -16.78 -16.21 4.43
CA ARG A 146 -16.07 -16.33 5.71
C ARG A 146 -16.00 -14.99 6.45
N LEU A 147 -15.74 -13.88 5.74
CA LEU A 147 -15.73 -12.55 6.33
C LEU A 147 -17.12 -12.10 6.79
N ALA A 148 -18.17 -12.41 6.00
CA ALA A 148 -19.54 -12.11 6.38
C ALA A 148 -19.98 -12.88 7.64
N ALA A 149 -19.56 -14.11 7.80
CA ALA A 149 -19.89 -14.93 8.98
C ALA A 149 -19.05 -14.60 10.22
N ALA A 150 -17.86 -14.02 10.06
CA ALA A 150 -16.93 -13.78 11.16
C ALA A 150 -17.42 -12.68 12.12
N GLU A 151 -17.19 -12.87 13.42
CA GLU A 151 -17.35 -11.83 14.43
C GLU A 151 -16.20 -10.81 14.37
N PRO A 152 -16.45 -9.52 14.68
CA PRO A 152 -15.37 -8.56 14.83
C PRO A 152 -14.52 -8.89 16.06
N TRP A 153 -13.23 -8.56 16.01
CA TRP A 153 -12.29 -8.86 17.09
C TRP A 153 -12.36 -7.86 18.24
N TRP A 154 -12.97 -6.70 18.00
CA TRP A 154 -13.34 -5.70 19.01
C TRP A 154 -14.64 -5.03 18.59
N ARG A 155 -15.27 -4.35 19.54
CA ARG A 155 -16.46 -3.55 19.23
C ARG A 155 -16.12 -2.51 18.15
N PRO A 156 -16.84 -2.48 17.02
CA PRO A 156 -16.56 -1.54 15.94
C PRO A 156 -16.46 -0.08 16.41
N GLY A 157 -15.47 0.64 15.90
CA GLY A 157 -15.20 2.03 16.23
C GLY A 157 -14.44 2.29 17.55
N THR A 158 -14.23 1.28 18.42
CA THR A 158 -13.63 1.49 19.76
C THR A 158 -12.12 1.33 19.81
N ALA A 159 -11.50 0.71 18.81
CA ALA A 159 -10.06 0.52 18.72
C ALA A 159 -9.57 0.62 17.28
N GLN A 160 -8.26 0.74 17.14
CA GLN A 160 -7.51 0.77 15.89
C GLN A 160 -6.81 -0.57 15.69
N GLY A 161 -6.88 -1.14 14.49
CA GLY A 161 -6.10 -2.31 14.13
C GLY A 161 -6.04 -2.48 12.61
N TYR A 162 -4.86 -2.54 12.07
CA TYR A 162 -4.63 -2.56 10.64
C TYR A 162 -5.28 -3.77 9.95
N HIS A 163 -6.20 -3.51 9.03
CA HIS A 163 -6.86 -4.54 8.22
C HIS A 163 -5.91 -4.95 7.08
N MET A 164 -4.99 -5.86 7.39
CA MET A 164 -3.88 -6.20 6.49
C MET A 164 -4.38 -6.81 5.19
N THR A 165 -5.22 -7.84 5.29
CA THR A 165 -5.73 -8.62 4.16
C THR A 165 -7.21 -8.36 3.88
N THR A 166 -8.04 -8.30 4.91
CA THR A 166 -9.50 -8.19 4.80
C THR A 166 -9.98 -6.87 4.21
N TYR A 167 -9.18 -5.81 4.32
CA TYR A 167 -9.44 -4.49 3.77
C TYR A 167 -9.89 -4.54 2.31
N GLY A 168 -9.08 -5.20 1.47
CA GLY A 168 -9.32 -5.28 0.05
C GLY A 168 -10.60 -6.06 -0.29
N PHE A 169 -10.85 -7.14 0.42
CA PHE A 169 -12.06 -7.95 0.20
C PHE A 169 -13.33 -7.22 0.62
N ILE A 170 -13.32 -6.53 1.78
CA ILE A 170 -14.51 -5.82 2.24
C ILE A 170 -14.84 -4.66 1.30
N ILE A 171 -13.86 -3.86 0.92
CA ILE A 171 -14.07 -2.74 -0.01
C ILE A 171 -14.38 -3.28 -1.41
N GLY A 172 -13.66 -4.29 -1.85
CA GLY A 172 -13.83 -4.88 -3.17
C GLY A 172 -15.20 -5.47 -3.39
N GLU A 173 -15.77 -6.16 -2.39
CA GLU A 173 -17.13 -6.69 -2.47
C GLU A 173 -18.16 -5.57 -2.57
N VAL A 174 -17.97 -4.46 -1.86
CA VAL A 174 -18.85 -3.29 -1.98
C VAL A 174 -18.74 -2.66 -3.38
N VAL A 175 -17.52 -2.46 -3.90
CA VAL A 175 -17.33 -1.96 -5.27
C VAL A 175 -18.03 -2.88 -6.27
N HIS A 176 -17.84 -4.20 -6.12
CA HIS A 176 -18.48 -5.18 -7.01
C HIS A 176 -20.01 -5.09 -6.98
N ARG A 177 -20.62 -5.01 -5.80
CA ARG A 177 -22.08 -4.92 -5.64
C ARG A 177 -22.69 -3.62 -6.15
N VAL A 178 -21.93 -2.52 -6.07
CA VAL A 178 -22.39 -1.21 -6.56
C VAL A 178 -22.24 -1.09 -8.07
N THR A 179 -21.14 -1.61 -8.64
CA THR A 179 -20.78 -1.36 -10.05
C THR A 179 -20.96 -2.56 -10.97
N GLY A 180 -21.03 -3.77 -10.43
CA GLY A 180 -20.93 -5.02 -11.20
C GLY A 180 -19.51 -5.35 -11.66
N MET A 181 -18.51 -4.51 -11.35
CA MET A 181 -17.10 -4.69 -11.71
C MET A 181 -16.29 -5.16 -10.51
N THR A 182 -15.23 -5.92 -10.76
CA THR A 182 -14.20 -6.11 -9.73
C THR A 182 -13.42 -4.80 -9.50
N VAL A 183 -12.66 -4.72 -8.39
CA VAL A 183 -11.82 -3.53 -8.13
C VAL A 183 -10.78 -3.33 -9.24
N GLY A 184 -10.18 -4.43 -9.74
CA GLY A 184 -9.21 -4.36 -10.83
C GLY A 184 -9.82 -3.83 -12.13
N GLN A 185 -11.02 -4.31 -12.49
CA GLN A 185 -11.77 -3.81 -13.63
C GLN A 185 -12.13 -2.32 -13.49
N TYR A 186 -12.67 -1.93 -12.34
CA TYR A 186 -13.01 -0.53 -12.07
C TYR A 186 -11.79 0.38 -12.08
N LEU A 187 -10.70 -0.05 -11.41
CA LEU A 187 -9.43 0.68 -11.42
C LEU A 187 -8.91 0.89 -12.85
N HIS A 188 -8.95 -0.16 -13.66
CA HIS A 188 -8.48 -0.09 -15.04
C HIS A 188 -9.35 0.84 -15.89
N SER A 189 -10.68 0.67 -15.90
CA SER A 189 -11.58 1.41 -16.78
C SER A 189 -11.76 2.88 -16.36
N GLU A 190 -11.89 3.14 -15.06
CA GLU A 190 -12.31 4.45 -14.56
C GLU A 190 -11.15 5.31 -14.02
N VAL A 191 -9.98 4.71 -13.77
CA VAL A 191 -8.85 5.41 -13.13
C VAL A 191 -7.57 5.29 -13.96
N ALA A 192 -7.03 4.09 -14.09
CA ALA A 192 -5.70 3.89 -14.66
C ALA A 192 -5.67 4.09 -16.18
N GLY A 193 -6.61 3.50 -16.91
CA GLY A 193 -6.69 3.61 -18.37
C GLY A 193 -6.83 5.06 -18.85
N PRO A 194 -7.78 5.85 -18.33
CA PRO A 194 -7.89 7.27 -18.69
C PRO A 194 -6.65 8.13 -18.40
N LEU A 195 -5.82 7.69 -17.45
CA LEU A 195 -4.56 8.37 -17.10
C LEU A 195 -3.35 7.84 -17.88
N GLY A 196 -3.46 6.71 -18.57
CA GLY A 196 -2.34 5.99 -19.14
C GLY A 196 -1.35 5.52 -18.05
N ALA A 197 -1.86 5.17 -16.85
CA ALA A 197 -1.05 4.80 -15.70
C ALA A 197 -0.92 3.28 -15.60
N GLU A 198 0.31 2.77 -15.59
CA GLU A 198 0.61 1.35 -15.41
C GLU A 198 0.45 0.97 -13.92
N VAL A 199 -0.82 0.79 -13.52
CA VAL A 199 -1.23 0.32 -12.19
C VAL A 199 -2.36 -0.71 -12.33
N HIS A 200 -2.14 -1.93 -11.83
CA HIS A 200 -3.03 -3.07 -12.02
C HIS A 200 -3.29 -3.79 -10.71
N ILE A 201 -4.54 -4.18 -10.44
CA ILE A 201 -4.94 -5.15 -9.42
C ILE A 201 -5.52 -6.34 -10.18
N GLY A 202 -4.77 -7.46 -10.18
CA GLY A 202 -5.03 -8.55 -11.11
C GLY A 202 -4.57 -8.19 -12.54
N VAL A 203 -3.47 -8.77 -12.97
CA VAL A 203 -2.96 -8.62 -14.33
C VAL A 203 -3.62 -9.70 -15.20
N PRO A 204 -4.45 -9.34 -16.20
CA PRO A 204 -5.11 -10.33 -17.04
C PRO A 204 -4.10 -11.21 -17.78
N ALA A 205 -4.41 -12.52 -17.91
CA ALA A 205 -3.51 -13.50 -18.52
C ALA A 205 -3.24 -13.22 -20.00
N ASP A 206 -4.22 -12.65 -20.70
CA ASP A 206 -4.15 -12.32 -22.12
C ASP A 206 -3.34 -11.06 -22.42
N GLN A 207 -3.04 -10.25 -21.39
CA GLN A 207 -2.22 -9.06 -21.52
C GLN A 207 -0.73 -9.31 -21.19
N GLN A 208 -0.30 -10.56 -21.15
CA GLN A 208 1.11 -10.92 -21.00
C GLN A 208 1.88 -10.72 -22.32
N PRO A 209 3.18 -10.32 -22.31
CA PRO A 209 4.04 -10.36 -21.14
C PRO A 209 4.23 -8.98 -20.49
N TYR A 210 3.61 -8.74 -19.38
CA TYR A 210 4.05 -7.64 -18.53
C TYR A 210 5.46 -7.93 -18.00
N ARG A 211 6.30 -6.93 -17.99
CA ARG A 211 7.63 -6.99 -17.39
C ARG A 211 7.48 -6.84 -15.88
N CYS A 212 7.18 -7.93 -15.21
CA CYS A 212 7.01 -7.92 -13.75
C CYS A 212 8.31 -8.33 -13.07
N ALA A 213 8.79 -7.48 -12.18
CA ALA A 213 9.94 -7.80 -11.37
C ALA A 213 9.62 -8.89 -10.34
N ASP A 214 10.57 -9.80 -10.12
CA ASP A 214 10.46 -10.85 -9.12
C ASP A 214 10.79 -10.31 -7.73
N PRO A 215 9.93 -10.52 -6.73
CA PRO A 215 10.18 -10.07 -5.36
C PRO A 215 11.34 -10.86 -4.74
N VAL A 216 12.35 -10.15 -4.27
CA VAL A 216 13.56 -10.73 -3.66
C VAL A 216 13.60 -10.38 -2.17
N GLY A 217 13.83 -11.36 -1.31
CA GLY A 217 13.90 -11.16 0.14
C GLY A 217 12.54 -10.90 0.80
N LYS A 218 11.43 -11.14 0.08
CA LYS A 218 10.08 -11.04 0.67
C LYS A 218 9.93 -12.07 1.78
N PRO A 219 9.58 -11.65 3.02
CA PRO A 219 9.36 -12.60 4.10
C PRO A 219 8.14 -13.45 3.83
N THR A 220 8.22 -14.72 4.18
CA THR A 220 7.05 -15.59 4.29
C THR A 220 6.16 -15.15 5.46
N ILE A 221 4.90 -15.52 5.44
CA ILE A 221 4.00 -15.28 6.58
C ILE A 221 4.55 -15.93 7.85
N ARG A 222 5.11 -17.13 7.73
CA ARG A 222 5.75 -17.84 8.83
C ARG A 222 6.87 -17.02 9.47
N GLU A 223 7.75 -16.44 8.67
CA GLU A 223 8.86 -15.60 9.16
C GLU A 223 8.33 -14.31 9.82
N MET A 224 7.33 -13.68 9.23
CA MET A 224 6.68 -12.49 9.80
C MET A 224 6.02 -12.79 11.17
N LEU A 225 5.27 -13.88 11.26
CA LEU A 225 4.62 -14.28 12.52
C LEU A 225 5.65 -14.75 13.56
N ALA A 226 6.70 -15.45 13.16
CA ALA A 226 7.78 -15.88 14.04
C ALA A 226 8.56 -14.68 14.57
N SER A 227 8.91 -13.71 13.73
CA SER A 227 9.61 -12.50 14.15
C SER A 227 8.77 -11.63 15.09
N ALA A 228 7.45 -11.60 14.89
CA ALA A 228 6.51 -10.94 15.80
C ALA A 228 6.27 -11.74 17.08
N GLY A 229 6.72 -13.02 17.16
CA GLY A 229 6.42 -13.93 18.26
C GLY A 229 4.92 -14.20 18.42
N ALA A 230 4.18 -14.20 17.31
CA ALA A 230 2.72 -14.35 17.31
C ALA A 230 2.30 -15.78 17.66
N PRO A 231 1.22 -15.97 18.45
CA PRO A 231 0.69 -17.29 18.74
C PRO A 231 0.08 -17.93 17.49
N LYS A 232 0.17 -19.25 17.37
CA LYS A 232 -0.38 -19.98 16.21
C LYS A 232 -1.88 -19.82 16.02
N ARG A 233 -2.62 -19.67 17.11
CA ARG A 233 -4.09 -19.44 17.11
C ARG A 233 -4.46 -18.55 18.29
N PRO A 234 -4.54 -17.23 18.08
CA PRO A 234 -5.00 -16.34 19.14
C PRO A 234 -6.50 -16.53 19.37
N THR A 235 -6.91 -16.59 20.63
CA THR A 235 -8.32 -16.63 21.05
C THR A 235 -8.83 -15.27 21.47
N SER A 236 -7.93 -14.34 21.82
CA SER A 236 -8.24 -12.96 22.20
C SER A 236 -7.12 -12.03 21.70
N LEU A 237 -7.36 -10.72 21.77
CA LEU A 237 -6.37 -9.68 21.48
C LEU A 237 -5.84 -9.00 22.75
N ASP A 238 -5.84 -9.71 23.88
CA ASP A 238 -5.42 -9.14 25.16
C ASP A 238 -3.91 -8.89 25.22
N ASP A 239 -3.13 -9.57 24.40
CA ASP A 239 -1.70 -9.28 24.15
C ASP A 239 -1.55 -8.56 22.81
N HIS A 240 -1.58 -7.25 22.87
CA HIS A 240 -1.93 -6.30 21.82
C HIS A 240 -1.18 -6.36 20.49
N SER A 241 -0.01 -6.97 20.37
CA SER A 241 0.74 -6.87 19.11
C SER A 241 0.88 -8.18 18.34
N LYS A 242 0.94 -9.30 19.05
CA LYS A 242 1.30 -10.59 18.45
C LYS A 242 0.07 -11.36 17.95
N ALA A 243 -0.98 -11.35 18.74
CA ALA A 243 -2.24 -12.00 18.41
C ALA A 243 -2.95 -11.32 17.24
N GLY A 244 -2.96 -9.98 17.23
CA GLY A 244 -3.56 -9.18 16.17
C GLY A 244 -2.92 -9.42 14.82
N LEU A 245 -1.58 -9.49 14.75
CA LEU A 245 -0.88 -9.77 13.49
C LEU A 245 -1.25 -11.16 12.94
N ALA A 246 -1.31 -12.18 13.80
CA ALA A 246 -1.67 -13.54 13.37
C ALA A 246 -3.10 -13.61 12.80
N VAL A 247 -4.04 -12.88 13.41
CA VAL A 247 -5.42 -12.75 12.90
C VAL A 247 -5.47 -12.00 11.58
N ALA A 248 -4.80 -10.86 11.52
CA ALA A 248 -4.83 -9.98 10.36
C ALA A 248 -4.17 -10.60 9.12
N MET A 249 -3.18 -11.44 9.30
CA MET A 249 -2.60 -12.23 8.21
C MET A 249 -3.61 -13.23 7.65
N GLY A 250 -4.47 -13.79 8.51
CA GLY A 250 -5.61 -14.62 8.12
C GLY A 250 -5.27 -15.97 7.50
N PHE A 251 -3.97 -16.34 7.41
CA PHE A 251 -3.49 -17.53 6.73
C PHE A 251 -2.82 -18.50 7.71
N ALA A 252 -2.82 -19.78 7.38
CA ALA A 252 -2.07 -20.76 8.14
C ALA A 252 -0.56 -20.43 8.08
N PRO A 253 0.17 -20.55 9.20
CA PRO A 253 1.59 -20.23 9.23
C PRO A 253 2.48 -21.05 8.28
N ASP A 254 1.97 -22.20 7.81
CA ASP A 254 2.69 -23.10 6.93
C ASP A 254 2.47 -22.80 5.44
N ASP A 255 1.53 -21.89 5.12
CA ASP A 255 1.23 -21.48 3.74
C ASP A 255 2.14 -20.33 3.32
N GLU A 256 2.89 -20.51 2.24
CA GLU A 256 3.70 -19.47 1.62
C GLU A 256 2.90 -18.76 0.52
N ILE A 257 2.49 -17.52 0.80
CA ILE A 257 1.82 -16.71 -0.22
C ILE A 257 2.84 -16.25 -1.24
N ALA A 258 2.55 -16.49 -2.50
CA ALA A 258 3.14 -15.80 -3.63
C ALA A 258 4.65 -15.99 -3.86
N THR A 259 5.29 -16.96 -3.23
CA THR A 259 6.67 -17.29 -3.55
C THR A 259 6.75 -18.43 -4.56
N ASN A 260 5.74 -19.30 -4.61
CA ASN A 260 5.78 -20.51 -5.42
C ASN A 260 5.01 -20.40 -6.74
N ASP A 261 4.10 -19.42 -6.90
CA ASP A 261 3.36 -19.19 -8.14
C ASP A 261 3.15 -17.68 -8.37
N LEU A 262 4.21 -17.02 -8.83
CA LEU A 262 4.19 -15.58 -9.13
C LEU A 262 3.19 -15.25 -10.25
N THR A 263 2.93 -16.17 -11.17
CA THR A 263 1.97 -15.95 -12.24
C THR A 263 0.56 -15.85 -11.67
N LEU A 264 0.17 -16.81 -10.86
CA LEU A 264 -1.13 -16.78 -10.19
C LEU A 264 -1.25 -15.55 -9.27
N TRP A 265 -0.22 -15.23 -8.48
CA TRP A 265 -0.20 -14.04 -7.63
C TRP A 265 -0.45 -12.75 -8.41
N ARG A 266 0.12 -12.59 -9.58
CA ARG A 266 -0.05 -11.42 -10.43
C ARG A 266 -1.44 -11.34 -11.07
N GLN A 267 -2.06 -12.49 -11.32
CA GLN A 267 -3.39 -12.60 -11.94
C GLN A 267 -4.54 -12.42 -10.94
N LEU A 268 -4.32 -12.81 -9.69
CA LEU A 268 -5.34 -12.67 -8.65
C LEU A 268 -5.66 -11.20 -8.37
N GLU A 269 -6.91 -10.92 -8.08
CA GLU A 269 -7.30 -9.67 -7.47
C GLU A 269 -7.29 -9.80 -5.94
N PHE A 270 -6.29 -9.20 -5.32
CA PHE A 270 -6.15 -9.10 -3.88
C PHE A 270 -6.03 -7.60 -3.50
N PRO A 271 -7.17 -6.86 -3.45
CA PRO A 271 -7.17 -5.39 -3.54
C PRO A 271 -6.59 -4.65 -2.34
N GLY A 272 -5.98 -5.35 -1.41
CA GLY A 272 -5.24 -4.79 -0.28
C GLY A 272 -3.72 -4.98 -0.38
N THR A 273 -3.22 -5.77 -1.38
CA THR A 273 -1.87 -6.31 -1.25
C THR A 273 -1.10 -6.52 -2.55
N ASN A 274 -1.73 -6.84 -3.69
CA ASN A 274 -0.97 -7.38 -4.82
C ASN A 274 -0.96 -6.54 -6.10
N ALA A 275 -1.24 -5.26 -6.01
CA ALA A 275 -1.11 -4.41 -7.19
C ALA A 275 0.30 -4.52 -7.80
N GLN A 276 0.32 -4.64 -9.13
CA GLN A 276 1.50 -4.61 -9.97
C GLN A 276 1.57 -3.24 -10.63
N VAL A 277 2.61 -2.48 -10.37
CA VAL A 277 2.66 -1.07 -10.77
C VAL A 277 4.05 -0.65 -11.23
N SER A 278 4.14 0.30 -12.15
CA SER A 278 5.39 1.03 -12.39
C SER A 278 5.51 2.26 -11.49
N ALA A 279 6.73 2.75 -11.28
CA ALA A 279 6.95 3.99 -10.53
C ALA A 279 6.28 5.18 -11.21
N LEU A 280 6.39 5.25 -12.54
CA LEU A 280 5.73 6.29 -13.33
C LEU A 280 4.21 6.19 -13.22
N GLY A 281 3.64 4.98 -13.27
CA GLY A 281 2.21 4.75 -13.08
C GLY A 281 1.71 5.24 -11.72
N MET A 282 2.43 4.92 -10.64
CA MET A 282 2.09 5.41 -9.29
C MET A 282 2.23 6.93 -9.17
N ALA A 283 3.31 7.51 -9.69
CA ALA A 283 3.49 8.96 -9.68
C ALA A 283 2.40 9.67 -10.50
N THR A 284 2.00 9.11 -11.65
CA THR A 284 0.90 9.62 -12.48
C THR A 284 -0.43 9.57 -11.73
N PHE A 285 -0.72 8.45 -11.07
CA PHE A 285 -1.92 8.29 -10.25
C PHE A 285 -1.99 9.33 -9.13
N TYR A 286 -0.93 9.49 -8.34
CA TYR A 286 -0.90 10.46 -7.25
C TYR A 286 -0.86 11.91 -7.75
N ASN A 287 -0.23 12.17 -8.90
CA ASN A 287 -0.31 13.48 -9.56
C ASN A 287 -1.72 13.80 -10.03
N ALA A 288 -2.48 12.81 -10.49
CA ALA A 288 -3.88 13.02 -10.87
C ALA A 288 -4.76 13.40 -9.66
N LEU A 289 -4.45 12.90 -8.46
CA LEU A 289 -5.05 13.37 -7.21
C LEU A 289 -4.64 14.84 -6.92
N VAL A 290 -3.33 15.14 -7.03
CA VAL A 290 -2.84 16.54 -6.85
C VAL A 290 -3.52 17.52 -7.79
N GLN A 291 -3.82 17.09 -9.01
CA GLN A 291 -4.50 17.91 -10.03
C GLN A 291 -6.02 17.85 -9.99
N GLU A 292 -6.61 17.23 -8.97
CA GLU A 292 -8.06 17.10 -8.79
C GLU A 292 -8.77 16.39 -9.96
N LYS A 293 -8.04 15.53 -10.70
CA LYS A 293 -8.61 14.77 -11.84
C LYS A 293 -9.36 13.51 -11.38
N LEU A 294 -9.02 12.96 -10.22
CA LEU A 294 -9.62 11.74 -9.67
C LEU A 294 -10.62 12.02 -8.55
N LEU A 295 -10.30 12.96 -7.68
CA LEU A 295 -11.11 13.36 -6.53
C LEU A 295 -11.02 14.87 -6.38
N SER A 296 -12.12 15.51 -5.97
CA SER A 296 -12.12 16.95 -5.65
C SER A 296 -11.29 17.25 -4.41
N ARG A 297 -10.84 18.50 -4.30
CA ARG A 297 -10.12 19.00 -3.13
C ARG A 297 -10.90 18.76 -1.84
N THR A 298 -12.21 18.94 -1.87
CA THR A 298 -13.11 18.75 -0.73
C THR A 298 -13.05 17.30 -0.22
N VAL A 299 -13.08 16.32 -1.11
CA VAL A 299 -12.96 14.91 -0.74
C VAL A 299 -11.58 14.63 -0.19
N MET A 300 -10.52 15.11 -0.86
CA MET A 300 -9.15 14.90 -0.40
C MET A 300 -8.85 15.56 0.95
N ASP A 301 -9.43 16.70 1.25
CA ASP A 301 -9.28 17.33 2.57
C ASP A 301 -9.99 16.52 3.67
N ARG A 302 -11.07 15.82 3.36
CA ARG A 302 -11.76 14.92 4.31
C ARG A 302 -11.01 13.61 4.52
N LEU A 303 -10.54 12.96 3.45
CA LEU A 303 -9.87 11.65 3.58
C LEU A 303 -8.54 11.72 4.32
N ARG A 304 -7.85 12.86 4.32
CA ARG A 304 -6.60 13.08 5.05
C ARG A 304 -6.78 13.63 6.47
N VAL A 305 -8.01 13.68 6.98
CA VAL A 305 -8.25 13.91 8.41
C VAL A 305 -7.85 12.67 9.20
N LEU A 306 -7.04 12.88 10.22
CA LEU A 306 -6.57 11.78 11.09
C LEU A 306 -7.76 11.08 11.76
N GLN A 307 -7.95 9.80 11.45
CA GLN A 307 -9.04 8.97 11.99
C GLN A 307 -8.60 8.10 13.18
N GLY A 308 -7.30 7.96 13.36
CA GLY A 308 -6.67 7.18 14.41
C GLY A 308 -5.16 7.35 14.29
N GLY A 309 -4.38 6.76 15.21
CA GLY A 309 -2.92 6.84 15.18
C GLY A 309 -2.31 7.47 16.45
N THR A 310 -3.14 7.86 17.42
CA THR A 310 -2.73 8.20 18.78
C THR A 310 -2.89 7.00 19.73
N GLU A 311 -3.58 5.96 19.28
CA GLU A 311 -3.82 4.72 19.99
C GLU A 311 -2.82 3.65 19.52
N THR A 312 -2.52 2.68 20.37
CA THR A 312 -1.76 1.48 19.95
C THR A 312 -2.58 0.72 18.90
N ASP A 313 -1.99 0.46 17.74
CA ASP A 313 -2.62 -0.39 16.72
C ASP A 313 -2.57 -1.86 17.20
N LEU A 314 -3.75 -2.49 17.33
CA LEU A 314 -3.87 -3.86 17.83
C LEU A 314 -3.25 -4.94 16.95
N VAL A 315 -2.86 -4.58 15.71
CA VAL A 315 -2.25 -5.49 14.73
C VAL A 315 -0.76 -5.18 14.55
N LEU A 316 -0.39 -3.93 14.37
CA LEU A 316 0.96 -3.50 14.04
C LEU A 316 1.74 -3.00 15.27
N GLY A 317 1.06 -2.82 16.41
CA GLY A 317 1.67 -2.34 17.64
C GLY A 317 1.98 -0.84 17.64
N PRO A 318 2.73 -0.35 18.65
CA PRO A 318 2.92 1.09 18.89
C PRO A 318 3.73 1.82 17.80
N ARG A 319 4.57 1.10 17.06
CA ARG A 319 5.45 1.71 16.03
C ARG A 319 4.69 2.36 14.86
N VAL A 320 3.42 2.02 14.66
CA VAL A 320 2.62 2.53 13.54
C VAL A 320 1.83 3.77 13.89
N ALA A 321 1.72 4.12 15.16
CA ALA A 321 1.18 5.41 15.60
C ALA A 321 1.91 6.62 14.98
N GLU A 322 3.12 6.40 14.44
CA GLU A 322 3.92 7.45 13.80
C GLU A 322 3.32 7.98 12.49
N HIS A 323 2.57 7.17 11.75
CA HIS A 323 2.01 7.57 10.46
C HIS A 323 0.62 8.17 10.57
N GLY A 324 -0.24 7.55 11.36
CA GLY A 324 -1.67 7.84 11.42
C GLY A 324 -2.42 7.38 10.19
N TRP A 325 -3.72 7.20 10.35
CA TRP A 325 -4.62 6.77 9.30
C TRP A 325 -5.65 7.84 8.97
N GLY A 326 -5.79 8.14 7.69
CA GLY A 326 -6.95 8.82 7.15
C GLY A 326 -8.00 7.81 6.67
N MET A 327 -8.96 8.25 5.89
CA MET A 327 -9.93 7.32 5.28
C MET A 327 -9.31 6.63 4.06
N GLY A 328 -8.65 5.50 4.31
CA GLY A 328 -8.06 4.63 3.29
C GLY A 328 -6.64 4.96 2.87
N TYR A 329 -6.00 5.90 3.53
CA TYR A 329 -4.63 6.30 3.26
C TYR A 329 -3.80 6.36 4.53
N MET A 330 -2.52 6.01 4.39
CA MET A 330 -1.50 6.33 5.37
C MET A 330 -1.21 7.83 5.30
N LEU A 331 -1.17 8.46 6.46
CA LEU A 331 -0.78 9.87 6.61
C LEU A 331 0.69 9.96 7.04
N ASN A 332 1.21 11.17 7.09
CA ASN A 332 2.56 11.46 7.55
C ASN A 332 2.56 12.27 8.85
N ALA A 333 1.71 11.89 9.80
CA ALA A 333 1.43 12.68 11.01
C ALA A 333 2.68 13.07 11.81
N GLN A 334 3.71 12.23 11.82
CA GLN A 334 4.98 12.47 12.51
C GLN A 334 6.12 12.98 11.60
N GLY A 335 5.87 13.12 10.29
CA GLY A 335 6.89 13.60 9.35
C GLY A 335 7.97 12.57 9.01
N VAL A 336 7.63 11.29 9.00
CA VAL A 336 8.55 10.19 8.72
C VAL A 336 8.96 10.15 7.25
N ASN A 337 8.00 10.43 6.35
CA ASN A 337 8.16 10.37 4.91
C ASN A 337 8.20 11.79 4.30
N GLY A 338 9.16 12.59 4.72
CA GLY A 338 9.32 13.95 4.24
C GLY A 338 8.78 15.01 5.20
N PRO A 339 9.00 16.30 4.91
CA PRO A 339 8.75 17.41 5.85
C PRO A 339 7.27 17.78 5.98
N ASN A 340 6.46 17.52 4.95
CA ASN A 340 5.04 17.84 4.99
C ASN A 340 4.23 16.75 5.68
N ARG A 341 3.64 17.08 6.83
CA ARG A 341 2.82 16.16 7.62
C ARG A 341 1.44 15.89 7.03
N ARG A 342 1.05 16.61 5.98
CA ARG A 342 -0.27 16.52 5.35
C ARG A 342 -0.28 15.73 4.06
N ILE A 343 0.83 15.08 3.69
CA ILE A 343 0.83 14.13 2.58
C ILE A 343 -0.05 12.93 2.93
N PHE A 344 -0.64 12.34 1.91
CA PHE A 344 -1.38 11.10 2.02
C PHE A 344 -0.97 10.16 0.89
N GLY A 345 -0.88 8.90 1.21
CA GLY A 345 -0.44 7.88 0.26
C GLY A 345 -0.48 6.51 0.90
N HIS A 346 0.39 5.62 0.48
CA HIS A 346 0.57 4.35 1.15
C HIS A 346 1.95 3.74 0.87
N GLY A 347 2.56 3.19 1.92
CA GLY A 347 3.75 2.36 1.80
C GLY A 347 3.41 0.89 1.67
N GLY A 348 4.31 0.12 1.08
CA GLY A 348 4.26 -1.33 1.07
C GLY A 348 5.35 -1.93 1.96
N LEU A 349 5.05 -3.08 2.58
CA LEU A 349 6.09 -3.86 3.22
C LEU A 349 7.22 -4.14 2.22
N GLY A 350 8.46 -3.88 2.64
CA GLY A 350 9.62 -4.05 1.77
C GLY A 350 10.18 -2.77 1.16
N GLY A 351 9.45 -1.62 1.22
CA GLY A 351 10.05 -0.33 0.92
C GLY A 351 9.38 0.52 -0.16
N SER A 352 8.44 -0.02 -0.95
CA SER A 352 7.70 0.80 -1.91
C SER A 352 6.91 1.89 -1.20
N PHE A 353 6.85 3.09 -1.80
CA PHE A 353 6.11 4.22 -1.25
C PHE A 353 5.62 5.16 -2.34
N ALA A 354 4.37 5.59 -2.23
CA ALA A 354 3.81 6.58 -3.14
C ALA A 354 2.85 7.51 -2.40
N PHE A 355 2.80 8.78 -2.80
CA PHE A 355 1.99 9.79 -2.11
C PHE A 355 1.61 10.98 -3.00
N ALA A 356 0.58 11.70 -2.56
CA ALA A 356 0.22 13.03 -3.01
C ALA A 356 0.56 14.08 -1.93
N ASP A 357 1.16 15.18 -2.34
CA ASP A 357 1.34 16.40 -1.56
C ASP A 357 0.58 17.54 -2.25
N LEU A 358 -0.55 17.92 -1.68
CA LEU A 358 -1.39 18.97 -2.25
C LEU A 358 -0.84 20.40 -2.02
N GLU A 359 -0.01 20.57 -1.00
CA GLU A 359 0.60 21.84 -0.64
C GLU A 359 1.80 22.19 -1.54
N HIS A 360 2.65 21.20 -1.82
CA HIS A 360 3.82 21.35 -2.69
C HIS A 360 3.58 20.83 -4.11
N ARG A 361 2.35 20.37 -4.39
CA ARG A 361 1.88 19.87 -5.69
C ARG A 361 2.74 18.73 -6.24
N ILE A 362 3.08 17.77 -5.36
CA ILE A 362 3.93 16.62 -5.69
C ILE A 362 3.07 15.36 -5.81
N GLY A 363 3.23 14.62 -6.93
CA GLY A 363 2.84 13.23 -7.08
C GLY A 363 4.11 12.36 -7.15
N TYR A 364 4.26 11.41 -6.25
CA TYR A 364 5.49 10.62 -6.08
C TYR A 364 5.21 9.13 -6.12
N GLY A 365 6.11 8.36 -6.75
CA GLY A 365 6.09 6.91 -6.74
C GLY A 365 7.52 6.33 -6.74
N TYR A 366 7.76 5.40 -5.83
CA TYR A 366 8.98 4.59 -5.75
C TYR A 366 8.60 3.12 -5.61
N VAL A 367 9.17 2.29 -6.48
CA VAL A 367 8.98 0.84 -6.49
C VAL A 367 10.33 0.14 -6.60
N MET A 368 10.41 -1.06 -6.06
CA MET A 368 11.61 -1.89 -6.03
C MET A 368 11.24 -3.37 -5.96
N ASN A 369 12.20 -4.27 -6.17
CA ASN A 369 11.97 -5.71 -6.01
C ASN A 369 12.75 -6.34 -4.84
N ARG A 370 13.73 -5.66 -4.26
CA ARG A 370 14.40 -6.15 -3.04
C ARG A 370 13.70 -5.63 -1.80
N PHE A 371 13.04 -6.53 -1.08
CA PHE A 371 12.27 -6.22 0.12
C PHE A 371 13.17 -6.09 1.34
N ASP A 372 13.09 -4.96 2.05
CA ASP A 372 13.65 -4.76 3.37
C ASP A 372 12.52 -4.67 4.41
N HIS A 373 12.37 -5.69 5.25
CA HIS A 373 11.30 -5.76 6.26
C HIS A 373 11.69 -5.16 7.60
N THR A 374 12.94 -4.76 7.76
CA THR A 374 13.40 -4.12 9.00
C THR A 374 12.90 -2.68 9.12
N GLN A 375 12.48 -2.07 8.00
CA GLN A 375 12.09 -0.66 7.86
C GLN A 375 10.67 -0.48 7.30
N ALA A 376 9.69 -1.24 7.80
CA ALA A 376 8.37 -1.42 7.21
C ALA A 376 7.63 -0.16 6.70
N ASN A 377 7.89 1.04 7.25
CA ASN A 377 7.13 2.25 6.91
C ASN A 377 7.98 3.49 6.61
N ALA A 378 9.29 3.38 6.64
CA ALA A 378 10.20 4.50 6.39
C ALA A 378 11.51 4.01 5.79
N ASP A 379 11.39 3.27 4.71
CA ASP A 379 12.56 2.73 4.00
C ASP A 379 13.50 3.89 3.59
N PRO A 380 14.76 3.88 4.04
CA PRO A 380 15.70 4.95 3.76
C PRO A 380 15.91 5.16 2.27
N ARG A 381 15.72 4.12 1.43
CA ARG A 381 15.84 4.22 -0.03
C ARG A 381 14.79 5.16 -0.62
N SER A 382 13.54 5.06 -0.18
CA SER A 382 12.45 5.94 -0.61
C SER A 382 12.50 7.32 0.06
N VAL A 383 12.77 7.35 1.37
CA VAL A 383 12.77 8.58 2.17
C VAL A 383 13.85 9.57 1.70
N VAL A 384 15.05 9.11 1.37
CA VAL A 384 16.09 10.02 0.88
C VAL A 384 15.71 10.64 -0.46
N LEU A 385 15.09 9.88 -1.37
CA LEU A 385 14.67 10.37 -2.68
C LEU A 385 13.58 11.45 -2.55
N SER A 386 12.55 11.18 -1.76
CA SER A 386 11.49 12.16 -1.51
C SER A 386 12.03 13.42 -0.84
N ASN A 387 12.94 13.30 0.12
CA ASN A 387 13.58 14.44 0.76
C ASN A 387 14.40 15.31 -0.22
N GLU A 388 15.09 14.73 -1.21
CA GLU A 388 15.80 15.51 -2.22
C GLU A 388 14.85 16.29 -3.15
N ILE A 389 13.63 15.78 -3.40
CA ILE A 389 12.61 16.54 -4.12
C ILE A 389 12.23 17.79 -3.31
N TYR A 390 11.94 17.65 -2.02
CA TYR A 390 11.62 18.80 -1.17
C TYR A 390 12.78 19.79 -1.05
N ARG A 391 14.04 19.31 -0.94
CA ARG A 391 15.23 20.20 -0.94
C ARG A 391 15.35 20.98 -2.23
N ALA A 392 15.11 20.34 -3.38
CA ALA A 392 15.10 21.02 -4.67
C ALA A 392 14.03 22.12 -4.76
N LEU A 393 12.92 21.97 -4.03
CA LEU A 393 11.86 22.98 -3.91
C LEU A 393 12.18 24.07 -2.88
N GLY A 394 13.28 23.95 -2.14
CA GLY A 394 13.64 24.89 -1.08
C GLY A 394 12.93 24.65 0.24
N VAL A 395 12.29 23.48 0.39
CA VAL A 395 11.58 23.11 1.63
C VAL A 395 12.58 22.51 2.63
N PRO A 396 12.70 23.07 3.83
CA PRO A 396 13.65 22.56 4.83
C PRO A 396 13.29 21.14 5.29
N ILE A 397 14.27 20.24 5.25
CA ILE A 397 14.13 18.90 5.85
C ILE A 397 14.55 19.02 7.32
N ARG A 398 13.62 18.78 8.21
CA ARG A 398 13.92 18.71 9.65
C ARG A 398 14.58 17.36 9.94
N PRO A 399 15.66 17.30 10.74
CA PRO A 399 16.17 16.02 11.21
C PRO A 399 15.07 15.28 11.99
N ARG A 400 15.00 13.95 11.78
CA ARG A 400 14.17 13.10 12.64
C ARG A 400 14.53 13.42 14.10
N ARG A 401 13.55 13.69 14.95
CA ARG A 401 13.77 13.53 16.36
C ARG A 401 14.03 12.03 16.57
N GLU A 402 15.22 11.70 17.02
CA GLU A 402 15.46 10.36 17.56
C GLU A 402 14.41 10.15 18.66
N THR A 403 13.46 9.31 18.40
CA THR A 403 12.63 8.77 19.46
C THR A 403 13.57 7.84 20.22
N VAL A 404 14.09 8.36 21.34
CA VAL A 404 14.77 7.54 22.34
C VAL A 404 13.70 6.59 22.85
N TYR A 405 13.68 5.38 22.35
CA TYR A 405 13.00 4.28 23.01
C TYR A 405 13.96 3.81 24.10
N ASP A 406 13.71 4.22 25.32
CA ASP A 406 14.29 3.56 26.50
C ASP A 406 13.86 2.08 26.43
N ASP A 407 14.87 1.20 26.56
CA ASP A 407 14.80 -0.28 26.50
C ASP A 407 13.79 -0.91 27.46
#